data_c8623a87177a28f661d8c989a89cd380
#
_entry.id   c8623a87177a28f661d8c989a89cd380
#
_cell.length_a   1.000
_cell.length_b   1.000
_cell.length_c   1.000
_cell.angle_alpha   90.00
_cell.angle_beta   90.00
_cell.angle_gamma   90.00
#
_symmetry.space_group_name_H-M   'P 1'
#
loop_
_entity.id
_entity.type
_entity.pdbx_description
1 polymer ?
#
loop_
_entity_poly.entity_id
_entity_poly.type
_entity_poly.pdbx_seq_one_letter_code
_entity_poly.pdbx_strand_id
1 'polypeptide(L)'
;MSRTALRVRDLHASISGLDILKGVDLDVPFGEIHAIMGPNGSGKSTLCHVLAGKPGYEVSGAVAVDGASIVDLDVHERAQAGLFQALQYPVEIPGLDLAVLVEEAAVALGAGPEEARERIATQARRHRVERFLARSVNDDLSGGEKKRSEMFQLAVLEPRVIVLDEIDSGLDIDSVREVAGAVDEVRSDEVAILIITHYSRILNYVRPDRVHIMMDGQIVDSGGPELADELEDGGYRAVRSRLGIAAPKASSRTPKASEFFTDTPFDV
;
A
#
# COMPACT_ATOMS: atom_id res chain seq x y z
N MET A 1 -11.23 -7.06 -22.86
CA MET A 1 -10.59 -5.96 -22.09
C MET A 1 -10.69 -6.36 -20.63
N SER A 2 -9.58 -6.46 -19.92
CA SER A 2 -9.59 -6.76 -18.48
C SER A 2 -10.32 -5.64 -17.71
N ARG A 3 -11.12 -6.04 -16.73
CA ARG A 3 -11.85 -5.10 -15.84
C ARG A 3 -10.84 -4.42 -14.94
N THR A 4 -10.88 -3.09 -14.86
CA THR A 4 -9.94 -2.31 -14.03
C THR A 4 -10.43 -2.30 -12.58
N ALA A 5 -9.58 -2.76 -11.67
CA ALA A 5 -9.87 -2.77 -10.24
C ALA A 5 -9.58 -1.42 -9.57
N LEU A 6 -8.39 -0.85 -9.82
CA LEU A 6 -8.02 0.48 -9.35
C LEU A 6 -7.78 1.39 -10.55
N ARG A 7 -8.47 2.53 -10.58
CA ARG A 7 -8.26 3.57 -11.60
C ARG A 7 -7.96 4.89 -10.93
N VAL A 8 -6.85 5.50 -11.36
CA VAL A 8 -6.44 6.85 -10.95
C VAL A 8 -6.31 7.70 -12.21
N ARG A 9 -6.87 8.92 -12.20
CA ARG A 9 -6.84 9.84 -13.33
C ARG A 9 -6.53 11.25 -12.87
N ASP A 10 -5.51 11.83 -13.48
CA ASP A 10 -5.07 13.21 -13.27
C ASP A 10 -5.04 13.58 -11.77
N LEU A 11 -4.50 12.66 -10.95
CA LEU A 11 -4.52 12.80 -9.50
C LEU A 11 -3.46 13.79 -9.05
N HIS A 12 -3.90 14.87 -8.45
CA HIS A 12 -3.07 15.88 -7.81
C HIS A 12 -3.28 15.82 -6.30
N ALA A 13 -2.23 16.09 -5.55
CA ALA A 13 -2.32 16.24 -4.11
C ALA A 13 -1.31 17.25 -3.59
N SER A 14 -1.77 18.15 -2.71
CA SER A 14 -0.92 19.08 -2.00
C SER A 14 -1.12 18.98 -0.48
N ILE A 15 -0.12 19.42 0.27
CA ILE A 15 -0.17 19.57 1.73
C ILE A 15 0.51 20.88 2.11
N SER A 16 -0.15 21.70 2.90
CA SER A 16 0.37 23.01 3.32
C SER A 16 0.86 23.89 2.13
N GLY A 17 0.13 23.83 1.00
CA GLY A 17 0.45 24.57 -0.22
C GLY A 17 1.64 24.04 -1.02
N LEU A 18 2.17 22.86 -0.69
CA LEU A 18 3.21 22.16 -1.44
C LEU A 18 2.60 21.08 -2.33
N ASP A 19 2.70 21.23 -3.64
CA ASP A 19 2.26 20.23 -4.61
C ASP A 19 3.19 19.02 -4.60
N ILE A 20 2.63 17.83 -4.29
CA ILE A 20 3.39 16.58 -4.20
C ILE A 20 3.01 15.65 -5.35
N LEU A 21 1.72 15.39 -5.59
CA LEU A 21 1.27 14.66 -6.77
C LEU A 21 0.85 15.67 -7.85
N LYS A 22 1.24 15.39 -9.09
CA LYS A 22 1.16 16.36 -10.19
C LYS A 22 0.56 15.73 -11.46
N GLY A 23 -0.63 15.13 -11.31
CA GLY A 23 -1.31 14.46 -12.41
C GLY A 23 -0.83 13.00 -12.54
N VAL A 24 -1.15 12.17 -11.57
CA VAL A 24 -0.85 10.73 -11.61
C VAL A 24 -1.99 10.01 -12.33
N ASP A 25 -1.61 9.24 -13.38
CA ASP A 25 -2.49 8.31 -14.07
C ASP A 25 -2.03 6.88 -13.83
N LEU A 26 -2.93 6.01 -13.38
CA LEU A 26 -2.66 4.60 -13.13
C LEU A 26 -3.91 3.76 -13.33
N ASP A 27 -3.79 2.65 -14.03
CA ASP A 27 -4.78 1.58 -14.08
C ASP A 27 -4.15 0.28 -13.58
N VAL A 28 -4.80 -0.36 -12.62
CA VAL A 28 -4.45 -1.71 -12.16
C VAL A 28 -5.64 -2.61 -12.44
N PRO A 29 -5.55 -3.52 -13.43
CA PRO A 29 -6.58 -4.50 -13.71
C PRO A 29 -6.74 -5.52 -12.59
N PHE A 30 -7.91 -6.15 -12.49
CA PHE A 30 -8.08 -7.35 -11.69
C PHE A 30 -7.13 -8.47 -12.17
N GLY A 31 -6.60 -9.25 -11.25
CA GLY A 31 -5.67 -10.34 -11.51
C GLY A 31 -4.21 -9.92 -11.68
N GLU A 32 -3.93 -8.62 -11.76
CA GLU A 32 -2.57 -8.11 -12.00
C GLU A 32 -1.92 -7.57 -10.72
N ILE A 33 -0.60 -7.74 -10.65
CA ILE A 33 0.29 -7.14 -9.66
C ILE A 33 1.08 -6.03 -10.36
N HIS A 34 0.87 -4.79 -9.93
CA HIS A 34 1.66 -3.65 -10.40
C HIS A 34 2.63 -3.19 -9.30
N ALA A 35 3.81 -2.74 -9.71
CA ALA A 35 4.77 -2.14 -8.79
C ALA A 35 5.02 -0.66 -9.12
N ILE A 36 5.04 0.20 -8.13
CA ILE A 36 5.53 1.59 -8.26
C ILE A 36 6.88 1.68 -7.58
N MET A 37 7.88 2.05 -8.36
CA MET A 37 9.24 2.32 -7.89
C MET A 37 9.57 3.79 -8.06
N GLY A 38 10.42 4.33 -7.19
CA GLY A 38 10.83 5.73 -7.28
C GLY A 38 11.76 6.12 -6.14
N PRO A 39 12.59 7.17 -6.31
CA PRO A 39 13.45 7.64 -5.26
C PRO A 39 12.66 8.21 -4.07
N ASN A 40 13.34 8.40 -2.93
CA ASN A 40 12.72 9.07 -1.79
C ASN A 40 12.26 10.48 -2.19
N GLY A 41 11.07 10.87 -1.73
CA GLY A 41 10.47 12.16 -2.09
C GLY A 41 9.82 12.22 -3.47
N SER A 42 9.69 11.09 -4.21
CA SER A 42 8.99 11.07 -5.50
C SER A 42 7.47 11.18 -5.42
N GLY A 43 6.87 11.04 -4.22
CA GLY A 43 5.42 11.10 -4.00
C GLY A 43 4.75 9.77 -3.70
N LYS A 44 5.47 8.65 -3.63
CA LYS A 44 4.91 7.30 -3.41
C LYS A 44 4.06 7.18 -2.14
N SER A 45 4.61 7.57 -0.98
CA SER A 45 3.86 7.52 0.28
C SER A 45 2.68 8.50 0.28
N THR A 46 2.79 9.63 -0.42
CA THR A 46 1.66 10.55 -0.62
C THR A 46 0.57 9.89 -1.45
N LEU A 47 0.91 9.15 -2.50
CA LEU A 47 -0.07 8.38 -3.27
C LEU A 47 -0.77 7.36 -2.37
N CYS A 48 -0.04 6.60 -1.55
CA CYS A 48 -0.63 5.69 -0.56
C CYS A 48 -1.61 6.42 0.38
N HIS A 49 -1.19 7.53 0.97
CA HIS A 49 -2.01 8.31 1.88
C HIS A 49 -3.30 8.81 1.20
N VAL A 50 -3.19 9.31 -0.02
CA VAL A 50 -4.34 9.83 -0.78
C VAL A 50 -5.29 8.68 -1.17
N LEU A 51 -4.78 7.53 -1.60
CA LEU A 51 -5.59 6.35 -1.89
C LEU A 51 -6.36 5.88 -0.64
N ALA A 52 -5.70 5.88 0.52
CA ALA A 52 -6.33 5.49 1.79
C ALA A 52 -7.29 6.55 2.36
N GLY A 53 -7.30 7.77 1.83
CA GLY A 53 -8.16 8.85 2.34
C GLY A 53 -7.62 9.52 3.61
N LYS A 54 -6.29 9.49 3.82
CA LYS A 54 -5.68 10.16 4.98
C LYS A 54 -5.98 11.66 4.93
N PRO A 55 -6.50 12.26 6.03
CA PRO A 55 -6.81 13.67 6.06
C PRO A 55 -5.57 14.56 5.96
N GLY A 56 -5.77 15.85 5.63
CA GLY A 56 -4.72 16.86 5.57
C GLY A 56 -4.16 17.12 4.18
N TYR A 57 -4.57 16.36 3.17
CA TYR A 57 -4.24 16.62 1.77
C TYR A 57 -5.36 17.35 1.05
N GLU A 58 -5.00 18.33 0.22
CA GLU A 58 -5.89 18.88 -0.79
C GLU A 58 -5.76 18.01 -2.04
N VAL A 59 -6.86 17.35 -2.43
CA VAL A 59 -6.84 16.35 -3.50
C VAL A 59 -7.75 16.79 -4.64
N SER A 60 -7.30 16.62 -5.88
CA SER A 60 -8.12 16.75 -7.08
C SER A 60 -7.78 15.65 -8.10
N GLY A 61 -8.67 15.44 -9.07
CA GLY A 61 -8.61 14.30 -9.99
C GLY A 61 -9.63 13.23 -9.62
N ALA A 62 -9.43 12.01 -10.09
CA ALA A 62 -10.36 10.91 -9.86
C ALA A 62 -9.63 9.65 -9.39
N VAL A 63 -10.23 8.97 -8.40
CA VAL A 63 -9.83 7.65 -7.92
C VAL A 63 -11.07 6.76 -7.87
N ALA A 64 -11.01 5.58 -8.47
CA ALA A 64 -12.11 4.63 -8.45
C ALA A 64 -11.61 3.21 -8.15
N VAL A 65 -12.36 2.50 -7.32
CA VAL A 65 -12.22 1.07 -7.05
C VAL A 65 -13.40 0.34 -7.69
N ASP A 66 -13.12 -0.61 -8.56
CA ASP A 66 -14.14 -1.39 -9.29
C ASP A 66 -15.21 -0.50 -9.96
N GLY A 67 -14.80 0.64 -10.49
CA GLY A 67 -15.66 1.62 -11.14
C GLY A 67 -16.40 2.60 -10.21
N ALA A 68 -16.40 2.37 -8.89
CA ALA A 68 -16.98 3.28 -7.92
C ALA A 68 -15.95 4.36 -7.52
N SER A 69 -16.34 5.65 -7.59
CA SER A 69 -15.48 6.76 -7.13
C SER A 69 -15.28 6.68 -5.62
N ILE A 70 -14.02 6.85 -5.18
CA ILE A 70 -13.66 6.82 -3.77
C ILE A 70 -12.98 8.11 -3.28
N VAL A 71 -12.81 9.11 -4.14
CA VAL A 71 -12.01 10.30 -3.81
C VAL A 71 -12.60 11.09 -2.64
N ASP A 72 -13.93 11.18 -2.56
CA ASP A 72 -14.67 11.92 -1.52
C ASP A 72 -15.09 11.02 -0.33
N LEU A 73 -14.73 9.73 -0.35
CA LEU A 73 -15.10 8.79 0.70
C LEU A 73 -14.12 8.86 1.88
N ASP A 74 -14.67 8.69 3.09
CA ASP A 74 -13.87 8.52 4.30
C ASP A 74 -13.09 7.19 4.30
N VAL A 75 -12.08 7.07 5.16
CA VAL A 75 -11.18 5.90 5.24
C VAL A 75 -11.96 4.58 5.35
N HIS A 76 -12.97 4.52 6.22
CA HIS A 76 -13.77 3.31 6.41
C HIS A 76 -14.66 2.98 5.20
N GLU A 77 -15.19 3.99 4.51
CA GLU A 77 -15.99 3.81 3.30
C GLU A 77 -15.13 3.29 2.13
N ARG A 78 -13.85 3.71 2.05
CA ARG A 78 -12.89 3.17 1.07
C ARG A 78 -12.59 1.70 1.35
N ALA A 79 -12.48 1.31 2.62
CA ALA A 79 -12.37 -0.10 2.99
C ALA A 79 -13.61 -0.90 2.58
N GLN A 80 -14.83 -0.35 2.78
CA GLN A 80 -16.08 -0.95 2.32
C GLN A 80 -16.18 -1.03 0.79
N ALA A 81 -15.56 -0.10 0.06
CA ALA A 81 -15.41 -0.18 -1.40
C ALA A 81 -14.41 -1.27 -1.85
N GLY A 82 -13.70 -1.90 -0.92
CA GLY A 82 -12.79 -3.00 -1.18
C GLY A 82 -11.31 -2.61 -1.26
N LEU A 83 -10.91 -1.43 -0.75
CA LEU A 83 -9.51 -1.01 -0.69
C LEU A 83 -8.89 -1.43 0.65
N PHE A 84 -7.77 -2.14 0.61
CA PHE A 84 -6.94 -2.44 1.77
C PHE A 84 -5.55 -1.83 1.57
N GLN A 85 -5.00 -1.24 2.61
CA GLN A 85 -3.62 -0.76 2.61
C GLN A 85 -2.83 -1.38 3.76
N ALA A 86 -1.74 -2.09 3.43
CA ALA A 86 -0.72 -2.46 4.38
C ALA A 86 0.24 -1.27 4.58
N LEU A 87 0.45 -0.89 5.83
CA LEU A 87 1.26 0.28 6.17
C LEU A 87 2.75 -0.06 6.24
N GLN A 88 3.60 0.91 5.90
CA GLN A 88 5.04 0.79 6.09
C GLN A 88 5.38 0.47 7.55
N TYR A 89 4.73 1.16 8.48
CA TYR A 89 4.85 0.95 9.93
C TYR A 89 3.47 0.65 10.52
N PRO A 90 3.14 -0.64 10.78
CA PRO A 90 1.87 -1.01 11.38
C PRO A 90 1.69 -0.37 12.76
N VAL A 91 0.54 0.26 12.97
CA VAL A 91 0.21 0.96 14.22
C VAL A 91 -0.10 -0.04 15.35
N GLU A 92 0.36 0.26 16.55
CA GLU A 92 0.00 -0.47 17.77
C GLU A 92 -1.30 0.10 18.33
N ILE A 93 -2.24 -0.78 18.73
CA ILE A 93 -3.52 -0.38 19.32
C ILE A 93 -3.66 -1.10 20.67
N PRO A 94 -3.16 -0.50 21.76
CA PRO A 94 -3.24 -1.09 23.08
C PRO A 94 -4.69 -1.32 23.53
N GLY A 95 -4.96 -2.47 24.10
CA GLY A 95 -6.28 -2.82 24.65
C GLY A 95 -7.32 -3.30 23.64
N LEU A 96 -6.99 -3.36 22.33
CA LEU A 96 -7.85 -3.94 21.30
C LEU A 96 -7.25 -5.26 20.81
N ASP A 97 -7.89 -6.38 21.09
CA ASP A 97 -7.44 -7.70 20.64
C ASP A 97 -7.50 -7.82 19.12
N LEU A 98 -6.48 -8.46 18.51
CA LEU A 98 -6.41 -8.67 17.07
C LEU A 98 -7.63 -9.42 16.53
N ALA A 99 -8.09 -10.46 17.22
CA ALA A 99 -9.27 -11.22 16.80
C ALA A 99 -10.53 -10.36 16.77
N VAL A 100 -10.73 -9.48 17.76
CA VAL A 100 -11.87 -8.57 17.84
C VAL A 100 -11.83 -7.56 16.71
N LEU A 101 -10.67 -6.92 16.48
CA LEU A 101 -10.52 -5.98 15.38
C LEU A 101 -10.90 -6.61 14.03
N VAL A 102 -10.37 -7.80 13.75
CA VAL A 102 -10.55 -8.43 12.43
C VAL A 102 -11.96 -8.98 12.26
N GLU A 103 -12.61 -9.50 13.33
CA GLU A 103 -14.00 -9.94 13.31
C GLU A 103 -14.93 -8.76 13.01
N GLU A 104 -14.80 -7.66 13.75
CA GLU A 104 -15.62 -6.46 13.54
C GLU A 104 -15.41 -5.84 12.16
N ALA A 105 -14.16 -5.80 11.68
CA ALA A 105 -13.84 -5.32 10.34
C ALA A 105 -14.48 -6.21 9.25
N ALA A 106 -14.37 -7.54 9.36
CA ALA A 106 -14.97 -8.46 8.40
C ALA A 106 -16.50 -8.32 8.35
N VAL A 107 -17.14 -8.18 9.52
CA VAL A 107 -18.59 -7.94 9.61
C VAL A 107 -18.97 -6.59 8.99
N ALA A 108 -18.20 -5.54 9.24
CA ALA A 108 -18.43 -4.21 8.63
C ALA A 108 -18.26 -4.23 7.10
N LEU A 109 -17.47 -5.17 6.57
CA LEU A 109 -17.30 -5.41 5.13
C LEU A 109 -18.37 -6.36 4.54
N GLY A 110 -19.30 -6.85 5.36
CA GLY A 110 -20.47 -7.64 4.92
C GLY A 110 -20.38 -9.15 5.15
N ALA A 111 -19.33 -9.65 5.81
CA ALA A 111 -19.27 -11.05 6.22
C ALA A 111 -20.26 -11.34 7.36
N GLY A 112 -20.82 -12.56 7.38
CA GLY A 112 -21.58 -13.01 8.54
C GLY A 112 -20.65 -13.22 9.76
N PRO A 113 -21.12 -13.01 11.02
CA PRO A 113 -20.26 -13.17 12.21
C PRO A 113 -19.64 -14.57 12.35
N GLU A 114 -20.39 -15.62 12.02
CA GLU A 114 -19.86 -17.00 12.06
C GLU A 114 -18.84 -17.24 10.94
N GLU A 115 -19.09 -16.73 9.74
CA GLU A 115 -18.19 -16.77 8.62
C GLU A 115 -16.87 -16.05 8.94
N ALA A 116 -16.94 -14.85 9.54
CA ALA A 116 -15.77 -14.10 9.96
C ALA A 116 -14.89 -14.91 10.94
N ARG A 117 -15.51 -15.54 11.95
CA ARG A 117 -14.81 -16.41 12.92
C ARG A 117 -14.16 -17.61 12.25
N GLU A 118 -14.82 -18.25 11.30
CA GLU A 118 -14.27 -19.40 10.58
C GLU A 118 -13.08 -18.98 9.72
N ARG A 119 -13.18 -17.84 9.01
CA ARG A 119 -12.07 -17.24 8.26
C ARG A 119 -10.89 -16.93 9.20
N ILE A 120 -11.13 -16.26 10.34
CA ILE A 120 -10.12 -15.97 11.35
C ILE A 120 -9.41 -17.26 11.80
N ALA A 121 -10.17 -18.30 12.21
CA ALA A 121 -9.59 -19.54 12.69
C ALA A 121 -8.76 -20.27 11.63
N THR A 122 -9.15 -20.17 10.37
CA THR A 122 -8.46 -20.78 9.23
C THR A 122 -7.18 -20.03 8.89
N GLN A 123 -7.29 -18.72 8.72
CA GLN A 123 -6.17 -17.88 8.32
C GLN A 123 -5.14 -17.70 9.45
N ALA A 124 -5.58 -17.70 10.72
CA ALA A 124 -4.66 -17.62 11.87
C ALA A 124 -3.68 -18.80 11.88
N ARG A 125 -4.17 -20.01 11.63
CA ARG A 125 -3.32 -21.22 11.51
C ARG A 125 -2.35 -21.12 10.32
N ARG A 126 -2.85 -20.68 9.17
CA ARG A 126 -2.07 -20.55 7.94
C ARG A 126 -0.92 -19.57 8.08
N HIS A 127 -1.19 -18.39 8.67
CA HIS A 127 -0.21 -17.32 8.90
C HIS A 127 0.55 -17.45 10.23
N ARG A 128 0.28 -18.51 11.05
CA ARG A 128 0.93 -18.77 12.35
C ARG A 128 0.79 -17.61 13.32
N VAL A 129 -0.41 -17.02 13.38
CA VAL A 129 -0.72 -15.86 14.25
C VAL A 129 -1.68 -16.21 15.39
N GLU A 130 -2.01 -17.49 15.60
CA GLU A 130 -2.95 -17.92 16.66
C GLU A 130 -2.60 -17.35 18.04
N ARG A 131 -1.30 -17.27 18.34
CA ARG A 131 -0.80 -16.72 19.61
C ARG A 131 -0.99 -15.22 19.76
N PHE A 132 -1.31 -14.51 18.67
CA PHE A 132 -1.52 -13.06 18.65
C PHE A 132 -2.99 -12.67 18.74
N LEU A 133 -3.93 -13.60 18.49
CA LEU A 133 -5.37 -13.30 18.39
C LEU A 133 -5.95 -12.64 19.65
N ALA A 134 -5.50 -13.05 20.84
CA ALA A 134 -5.91 -12.50 22.12
C ALA A 134 -4.90 -11.48 22.68
N ARG A 135 -4.11 -10.84 21.82
CA ARG A 135 -3.18 -9.78 22.17
C ARG A 135 -3.60 -8.48 21.50
N SER A 136 -3.23 -7.37 22.11
CA SER A 136 -3.40 -6.05 21.51
C SER A 136 -2.75 -5.98 20.14
N VAL A 137 -3.43 -5.33 19.20
CA VAL A 137 -2.98 -5.22 17.80
C VAL A 137 -1.57 -4.66 17.72
N ASN A 138 -0.65 -5.44 17.17
CA ASN A 138 0.76 -5.11 16.91
C ASN A 138 1.60 -4.77 18.16
N ASP A 139 1.03 -4.87 19.37
CA ASP A 139 1.70 -4.57 20.63
C ASP A 139 2.76 -5.65 20.94
N ASP A 140 4.00 -5.23 21.26
CA ASP A 140 5.13 -6.12 21.53
C ASP A 140 5.43 -7.16 20.42
N LEU A 141 5.09 -6.87 19.17
CA LEU A 141 5.44 -7.72 18.03
C LEU A 141 6.72 -7.22 17.35
N SER A 142 7.58 -8.17 16.96
CA SER A 142 8.70 -7.88 16.05
C SER A 142 8.22 -7.41 14.66
N GLY A 143 9.09 -6.78 13.88
CA GLY A 143 8.73 -6.32 12.52
C GLY A 143 8.14 -7.42 11.64
N GLY A 144 8.75 -8.61 11.62
CA GLY A 144 8.22 -9.76 10.89
C GLY A 144 6.88 -10.28 11.41
N GLU A 145 6.66 -10.24 12.75
CA GLU A 145 5.38 -10.63 13.34
C GLU A 145 4.27 -9.61 13.02
N LYS A 146 4.58 -8.30 13.01
CA LYS A 146 3.66 -7.26 12.57
C LYS A 146 3.24 -7.47 11.11
N LYS A 147 4.19 -7.78 10.23
CA LYS A 147 3.87 -8.05 8.81
C LYS A 147 3.06 -9.32 8.61
N ARG A 148 3.34 -10.39 9.37
CA ARG A 148 2.47 -11.58 9.37
C ARG A 148 1.05 -11.27 9.86
N SER A 149 0.92 -10.42 10.89
CA SER A 149 -0.39 -9.95 11.36
C SER A 149 -1.14 -9.16 10.29
N GLU A 150 -0.46 -8.30 9.52
CA GLU A 150 -1.08 -7.59 8.38
C GLU A 150 -1.51 -8.56 7.27
N MET A 151 -0.67 -9.53 6.90
CA MET A 151 -1.04 -10.53 5.88
C MET A 151 -2.21 -11.40 6.33
N PHE A 152 -2.28 -11.74 7.61
CA PHE A 152 -3.44 -12.43 8.18
C PHE A 152 -4.71 -11.58 8.07
N GLN A 153 -4.65 -10.28 8.44
CA GLN A 153 -5.78 -9.36 8.30
C GLN A 153 -6.24 -9.29 6.85
N LEU A 154 -5.30 -9.11 5.91
CA LEU A 154 -5.55 -9.11 4.48
C LEU A 154 -6.29 -10.38 4.01
N ALA A 155 -5.83 -11.56 4.45
CA ALA A 155 -6.41 -12.85 4.07
C ALA A 155 -7.82 -13.08 4.66
N VAL A 156 -8.17 -12.48 5.80
CA VAL A 156 -9.51 -12.56 6.39
C VAL A 156 -10.47 -11.58 5.75
N LEU A 157 -10.01 -10.35 5.44
CA LEU A 157 -10.87 -9.26 4.95
C LEU A 157 -11.18 -9.36 3.45
N GLU A 158 -10.40 -10.12 2.69
CA GLU A 158 -10.61 -10.40 1.25
C GLU A 158 -10.91 -9.14 0.40
N PRO A 159 -10.03 -8.13 0.42
CA PRO A 159 -10.25 -6.90 -0.33
C PRO A 159 -10.11 -7.12 -1.84
N ARG A 160 -10.65 -6.18 -2.64
CA ARG A 160 -10.55 -6.17 -4.11
C ARG A 160 -9.28 -5.52 -4.62
N VAL A 161 -8.82 -4.49 -3.90
CA VAL A 161 -7.59 -3.75 -4.21
C VAL A 161 -6.71 -3.72 -2.98
N ILE A 162 -5.48 -4.17 -3.13
CA ILE A 162 -4.48 -4.23 -2.08
C ILE A 162 -3.36 -3.25 -2.43
N VAL A 163 -3.07 -2.32 -1.54
CA VAL A 163 -1.93 -1.41 -1.64
C VAL A 163 -0.92 -1.79 -0.56
N LEU A 164 0.29 -2.16 -0.98
CA LEU A 164 1.37 -2.61 -0.12
C LEU A 164 2.47 -1.55 -0.11
N ASP A 165 2.55 -0.75 0.98
CA ASP A 165 3.50 0.35 1.10
C ASP A 165 4.77 -0.10 1.83
N GLU A 166 5.87 -0.25 1.07
CA GLU A 166 7.21 -0.62 1.57
C GLU A 166 7.20 -1.79 2.57
N ILE A 167 6.41 -2.84 2.26
CA ILE A 167 6.19 -3.99 3.16
C ILE A 167 7.46 -4.81 3.46
N ASP A 168 8.53 -4.63 2.69
CA ASP A 168 9.82 -5.27 2.85
C ASP A 168 10.83 -4.42 3.65
N SER A 169 10.43 -3.22 4.08
CA SER A 169 11.29 -2.30 4.81
C SER A 169 11.64 -2.84 6.20
N GLY A 170 12.94 -2.91 6.51
CA GLY A 170 13.43 -3.38 7.79
C GLY A 170 13.31 -4.88 8.04
N LEU A 171 12.87 -5.67 7.06
CA LEU A 171 12.79 -7.13 7.16
C LEU A 171 14.09 -7.81 6.74
N ASP A 172 14.40 -8.94 7.37
CA ASP A 172 15.40 -9.88 6.89
C ASP A 172 14.91 -10.66 5.66
N ILE A 173 15.83 -11.40 5.01
CA ILE A 173 15.53 -12.11 3.76
C ILE A 173 14.45 -13.17 3.94
N ASP A 174 14.41 -13.87 5.06
CA ASP A 174 13.44 -14.93 5.31
C ASP A 174 12.04 -14.33 5.54
N SER A 175 11.96 -13.23 6.30
CA SER A 175 10.71 -12.48 6.48
C SER A 175 10.18 -11.89 5.17
N VAL A 176 11.05 -11.40 4.28
CA VAL A 176 10.64 -10.92 2.95
C VAL A 176 10.04 -12.06 2.11
N ARG A 177 10.63 -13.27 2.15
CA ARG A 177 10.07 -14.45 1.46
C ARG A 177 8.72 -14.86 2.02
N GLU A 178 8.55 -14.84 3.36
CA GLU A 178 7.26 -15.16 3.99
C GLU A 178 6.17 -14.16 3.54
N VAL A 179 6.47 -12.87 3.55
CA VAL A 179 5.55 -11.82 3.08
C VAL A 179 5.23 -11.97 1.60
N ALA A 180 6.23 -12.21 0.76
CA ALA A 180 6.04 -12.44 -0.67
C ALA A 180 5.15 -13.67 -0.94
N GLY A 181 5.38 -14.76 -0.21
CA GLY A 181 4.52 -15.95 -0.29
C GLY A 181 3.07 -15.65 0.10
N ALA A 182 2.84 -14.83 1.13
CA ALA A 182 1.49 -14.42 1.53
C ALA A 182 0.82 -13.51 0.47
N VAL A 183 1.58 -12.67 -0.25
CA VAL A 183 1.07 -11.87 -1.38
C VAL A 183 0.65 -12.79 -2.54
N ASP A 184 1.46 -13.80 -2.87
CA ASP A 184 1.10 -14.77 -3.91
C ASP A 184 -0.15 -15.59 -3.54
N GLU A 185 -0.35 -15.88 -2.26
CA GLU A 185 -1.53 -16.63 -1.78
C GLU A 185 -2.85 -15.87 -1.95
N VAL A 186 -2.83 -14.54 -1.86
CA VAL A 186 -4.03 -13.70 -2.06
C VAL A 186 -4.24 -13.29 -3.51
N ARG A 187 -3.27 -13.59 -4.39
CA ARG A 187 -3.41 -13.34 -5.83
C ARG A 187 -4.54 -14.18 -6.41
N SER A 188 -5.48 -13.53 -7.07
CA SER A 188 -6.59 -14.15 -7.79
C SER A 188 -7.10 -13.24 -8.91
N ASP A 189 -7.90 -13.76 -9.82
CA ASP A 189 -8.51 -12.98 -10.92
C ASP A 189 -9.49 -11.89 -10.43
N GLU A 190 -9.83 -11.87 -9.14
CA GLU A 190 -10.74 -10.90 -8.50
C GLU A 190 -10.02 -9.88 -7.61
N VAL A 191 -8.69 -9.92 -7.55
CA VAL A 191 -7.86 -9.05 -6.71
C VAL A 191 -6.84 -8.33 -7.55
N ALA A 192 -6.66 -7.03 -7.32
CA ALA A 192 -5.56 -6.24 -7.87
C ALA A 192 -4.59 -5.84 -6.76
N ILE A 193 -3.30 -5.94 -7.02
CA ILE A 193 -2.26 -5.65 -6.03
C ILE A 193 -1.35 -4.54 -6.56
N LEU A 194 -1.18 -3.48 -5.76
CA LEU A 194 -0.26 -2.40 -6.01
C LEU A 194 0.85 -2.42 -4.96
N ILE A 195 2.06 -2.78 -5.35
CA ILE A 195 3.24 -2.78 -4.49
C ILE A 195 3.97 -1.46 -4.66
N ILE A 196 4.24 -0.77 -3.57
CA ILE A 196 5.04 0.44 -3.55
C ILE A 196 6.33 0.14 -2.81
N THR A 197 7.46 0.30 -3.51
CA THR A 197 8.78 0.04 -2.94
C THR A 197 9.85 0.91 -3.59
N HIS A 198 10.94 1.12 -2.90
CA HIS A 198 12.14 1.74 -3.44
C HIS A 198 13.26 0.72 -3.67
N TYR A 199 13.02 -0.55 -3.32
CA TYR A 199 13.93 -1.68 -3.54
C TYR A 199 13.26 -2.72 -4.44
N SER A 200 14.03 -3.31 -5.37
CA SER A 200 13.60 -4.45 -6.19
C SER A 200 13.56 -5.76 -5.40
N ARG A 201 14.13 -5.79 -4.17
CA ARG A 201 14.28 -7.02 -3.39
C ARG A 201 13.01 -7.86 -3.26
N ILE A 202 11.85 -7.24 -2.96
CA ILE A 202 10.59 -7.95 -2.89
C ILE A 202 10.10 -8.40 -4.27
N LEU A 203 10.41 -7.63 -5.32
CA LEU A 203 9.98 -7.92 -6.69
C LEU A 203 10.71 -9.14 -7.28
N ASN A 204 11.83 -9.56 -6.68
CA ASN A 204 12.50 -10.82 -7.02
C ASN A 204 11.72 -12.05 -6.54
N TYR A 205 10.82 -11.89 -5.58
CA TYR A 205 9.95 -12.96 -5.06
C TYR A 205 8.53 -12.82 -5.55
N VAL A 206 7.97 -11.60 -5.58
CA VAL A 206 6.66 -11.30 -6.15
C VAL A 206 6.87 -10.63 -7.50
N ARG A 207 6.79 -11.40 -8.60
CA ARG A 207 7.00 -10.87 -9.93
C ARG A 207 5.79 -10.03 -10.37
N PRO A 208 5.91 -8.70 -10.53
CA PRO A 208 4.83 -7.86 -11.00
C PRO A 208 4.54 -8.08 -12.48
N ASP A 209 3.30 -7.84 -12.89
CA ASP A 209 2.90 -7.83 -14.31
C ASP A 209 3.33 -6.51 -14.98
N ARG A 210 3.37 -5.41 -14.21
CA ARG A 210 3.87 -4.10 -14.66
C ARG A 210 4.64 -3.37 -13.57
N VAL A 211 5.62 -2.60 -14.03
CA VAL A 211 6.41 -1.71 -13.18
C VAL A 211 6.22 -0.27 -13.67
N HIS A 212 6.01 0.64 -12.73
CA HIS A 212 5.87 2.07 -12.96
C HIS A 212 6.98 2.80 -12.24
N ILE A 213 7.61 3.77 -12.89
CA ILE A 213 8.63 4.62 -12.27
C ILE A 213 7.99 5.97 -11.93
N MET A 214 8.01 6.30 -10.65
CA MET A 214 7.50 7.57 -10.15
C MET A 214 8.63 8.54 -9.80
N MET A 215 8.58 9.74 -10.36
CA MET A 215 9.51 10.83 -10.08
C MET A 215 8.78 12.16 -10.01
N ASP A 216 9.19 13.01 -9.07
CA ASP A 216 8.72 14.40 -8.96
C ASP A 216 7.18 14.55 -8.95
N GLY A 217 6.47 13.54 -8.40
CA GLY A 217 5.02 13.53 -8.26
C GLY A 217 4.25 12.97 -9.46
N GLN A 218 4.93 12.35 -10.42
CA GLN A 218 4.32 11.80 -11.64
C GLN A 218 4.85 10.40 -11.94
N ILE A 219 4.04 9.56 -12.60
CA ILE A 219 4.53 8.34 -13.25
C ILE A 219 5.18 8.76 -14.57
N VAL A 220 6.49 8.56 -14.66
CA VAL A 220 7.30 9.01 -15.80
C VAL A 220 7.61 7.90 -16.80
N ASP A 221 7.47 6.64 -16.36
CA ASP A 221 7.71 5.47 -17.21
C ASP A 221 6.90 4.27 -16.71
N SER A 222 6.56 3.36 -17.62
CA SER A 222 5.81 2.14 -17.31
C SER A 222 6.20 1.03 -18.29
N GLY A 223 6.53 -0.14 -17.76
CA GLY A 223 6.97 -1.28 -18.56
C GLY A 223 6.63 -2.62 -17.92
N GLY A 224 7.21 -3.69 -18.43
CA GLY A 224 7.17 -5.01 -17.82
C GLY A 224 8.12 -5.13 -16.62
N PRO A 225 8.26 -6.35 -16.06
CA PRO A 225 9.16 -6.60 -14.92
C PRO A 225 10.62 -6.20 -15.17
N GLU A 226 11.08 -6.27 -16.41
CA GLU A 226 12.42 -5.87 -16.85
C GLU A 226 12.79 -4.42 -16.51
N LEU A 227 11.78 -3.57 -16.32
CA LEU A 227 12.02 -2.18 -15.94
C LEU A 227 12.58 -2.06 -14.51
N ALA A 228 12.26 -3.02 -13.63
CA ALA A 228 12.86 -3.10 -12.29
C ALA A 228 14.34 -3.48 -12.36
N ASP A 229 14.69 -4.43 -13.24
CA ASP A 229 16.08 -4.87 -13.46
C ASP A 229 16.92 -3.72 -14.05
N GLU A 230 16.40 -3.01 -15.06
CA GLU A 230 17.06 -1.81 -15.61
C GLU A 230 17.32 -0.74 -14.55
N LEU A 231 16.39 -0.60 -13.60
CA LEU A 231 16.50 0.36 -12.52
C LEU A 231 17.58 -0.07 -11.49
N GLU A 232 17.71 -1.36 -11.21
CA GLU A 232 18.79 -1.88 -10.36
C GLU A 232 20.17 -1.64 -10.97
N ASP A 233 20.33 -1.93 -12.26
CA ASP A 233 21.60 -1.81 -12.97
C ASP A 233 22.02 -0.35 -13.17
N GLY A 234 21.08 0.49 -13.61
CA GLY A 234 21.37 1.87 -14.05
C GLY A 234 21.03 2.96 -13.02
N GLY A 235 20.19 2.64 -12.06
CA GLY A 235 19.64 3.57 -11.08
C GLY A 235 18.73 4.65 -11.67
N TYR A 236 18.13 5.44 -10.80
CA TYR A 236 17.21 6.54 -11.20
C TYR A 236 17.86 7.62 -12.07
N ARG A 237 19.18 7.77 -12.01
CA ARG A 237 19.91 8.73 -12.86
C ARG A 237 19.89 8.30 -14.32
N ALA A 238 20.06 7.02 -14.61
CA ALA A 238 20.00 6.49 -15.95
C ALA A 238 18.61 6.67 -16.56
N VAL A 239 17.56 6.39 -15.79
CA VAL A 239 16.17 6.61 -16.21
C VAL A 239 15.92 8.08 -16.52
N ARG A 240 16.31 9.02 -15.64
CA ARG A 240 16.20 10.47 -15.91
C ARG A 240 16.91 10.87 -17.19
N SER A 241 18.12 10.37 -17.40
CA SER A 241 18.90 10.66 -18.63
C SER A 241 18.22 10.12 -19.88
N ARG A 242 17.69 8.88 -19.83
CA ARG A 242 16.96 8.24 -20.94
C ARG A 242 15.71 9.01 -21.33
N LEU A 243 14.96 9.52 -20.33
CA LEU A 243 13.70 10.24 -20.51
C LEU A 243 13.91 11.75 -20.71
N GLY A 244 15.14 12.26 -20.65
CA GLY A 244 15.41 13.70 -20.77
C GLY A 244 14.87 14.55 -19.60
N ILE A 245 14.61 13.93 -18.46
CA ILE A 245 14.08 14.60 -17.27
C ILE A 245 15.21 15.35 -16.55
N ALA A 246 15.06 16.66 -16.39
CA ALA A 246 16.05 17.48 -15.68
C ALA A 246 16.30 16.95 -14.25
N ALA A 247 17.55 17.12 -13.77
CA ALA A 247 17.86 16.81 -12.38
C ALA A 247 16.99 17.68 -11.44
N PRO A 248 16.52 17.15 -10.30
CA PRO A 248 15.74 17.91 -9.36
C PRO A 248 16.56 19.15 -8.94
N LYS A 249 15.95 20.33 -9.01
CA LYS A 249 16.56 21.52 -8.41
C LYS A 249 16.69 21.23 -6.92
N ALA A 250 17.89 21.38 -6.36
CA ALA A 250 18.11 21.22 -4.93
C ALA A 250 17.10 22.10 -4.20
N SER A 251 16.08 21.51 -3.58
CA SER A 251 15.10 22.24 -2.80
C SER A 251 15.80 22.70 -1.53
N SER A 252 15.87 24.00 -1.31
CA SER A 252 16.45 24.63 -0.11
C SER A 252 15.55 24.44 1.14
N ARG A 253 14.49 23.62 1.07
CA ARG A 253 13.62 23.25 2.19
C ARG A 253 13.26 21.77 2.08
N THR A 254 13.98 20.94 2.82
CA THR A 254 13.44 19.67 3.28
C THR A 254 12.58 20.00 4.49
N PRO A 255 11.25 19.83 4.47
CA PRO A 255 10.44 19.96 5.68
C PRO A 255 10.99 18.97 6.71
N LYS A 256 11.24 19.40 7.93
CA LYS A 256 11.67 18.49 9.00
C LYS A 256 10.51 17.56 9.28
N ALA A 257 10.81 16.26 9.49
CA ALA A 257 9.80 15.25 9.84
C ALA A 257 8.90 15.67 11.02
N SER A 258 9.39 16.55 11.91
CA SER A 258 8.61 17.12 13.01
C SER A 258 7.50 18.09 12.57
N GLU A 259 7.48 18.57 11.33
CA GLU A 259 6.39 19.42 10.81
C GLU A 259 5.19 18.60 10.31
N PHE A 260 5.36 17.30 10.13
CA PHE A 260 4.31 16.37 9.68
C PHE A 260 3.57 15.66 10.83
N PHE A 261 4.05 15.79 12.06
CA PHE A 261 3.57 15.03 13.23
C PHE A 261 3.09 15.91 14.39
N THR A 262 2.82 17.20 14.16
CA THR A 262 2.17 18.03 15.18
C THR A 262 0.66 17.90 15.04
N ASP A 263 0.10 16.79 15.45
CA ASP A 263 -1.25 16.62 15.99
C ASP A 263 -1.61 15.14 15.89
N THR A 264 -1.17 14.38 16.87
CA THR A 264 -1.84 13.10 17.17
C THR A 264 -3.17 13.45 17.84
N PRO A 265 -4.32 12.93 17.37
CA PRO A 265 -5.63 13.21 17.97
C PRO A 265 -5.84 12.55 19.35
N PHE A 266 -4.77 12.18 20.06
CA PHE A 266 -4.80 11.46 21.34
C PHE A 266 -4.05 12.17 22.48
N ASP A 267 -3.72 13.45 22.35
CA ASP A 267 -3.36 14.25 23.50
C ASP A 267 -4.64 14.80 24.16
N VAL A 268 -5.27 13.98 25.02
CA VAL A 268 -6.19 14.37 26.09
C VAL A 268 -5.79 13.67 27.35
#